data_0acac197a94d1f3c0be784993768298f
#
_entry.id   0acac197a94d1f3c0be784993768298f
#
_cell.length_a   1.000
_cell.length_b   1.000
_cell.length_c   1.000
_cell.angle_alpha   90.00
_cell.angle_beta   90.00
_cell.angle_gamma   90.00
#
_symmetry.space_group_name_H-M   'P 1'
#
loop_
_entity.id
_entity.type
_entity.pdbx_description
1 polymer ?
#
loop_
_entity_poly.entity_id
_entity_poly.type
_entity_poly.pdbx_seq_one_letter_code
_entity_poly.pdbx_strand_id
1 'polypeptide(L)'
;MITIQDNNYQGKVCSLHDTADLLSIGNKPIRQLCDENEHLLVFPLSIDDTDDRIGDSTIVDIYAEDENSIRIKSGNIMGFVGRKNQQMKIYSRFDNQKHDFFLHYMLQKVFSFNIFNLDFTSSEDNVFEFLVYMFPAMLKKAMRQGIYKEYRRFRHNDANVHGTIDISRHIRENIPFRGTVAYNTREFSFDNSITELIRHTIEYIKTIPSGDIILSSDKTVEDCIKKIISYTPSYCHTERIKIIQDNLLPRNHPFYKEYTALQKLCVQILRQEEIKYGTDDDRVYGILFDGAWLWEEYLNTLLCEKGFTHPENKLGTGAIYLFEHGGQRFPDFWKQDIVLDAKYKKLAINGNRLDIERDDIHQIMAYMYRLKASKGGIVCPYDGEKNKIISQNMHKDSYLGSLSLYALAIPKNCSLYEDFTKLIVENERTLLEELS
;
A
#
# COMPACT_ATOMS: atom_id res chain seq x y z
N MET A 1 22.40 -12.01 -6.32
CA MET A 1 21.07 -11.41 -6.51
C MET A 1 20.48 -11.85 -7.84
N ILE A 2 19.27 -12.39 -7.83
CA ILE A 2 18.52 -12.82 -9.01
C ILE A 2 17.61 -11.66 -9.43
N THR A 3 17.52 -11.42 -10.75
CA THR A 3 16.65 -10.38 -11.30
C THR A 3 15.64 -11.05 -12.24
N ILE A 4 14.36 -10.84 -12.02
CA ILE A 4 13.27 -11.37 -12.85
C ILE A 4 12.27 -10.27 -13.14
N GLN A 5 11.60 -10.34 -14.29
CA GLN A 5 10.51 -9.42 -14.64
C GLN A 5 9.21 -9.89 -13.97
N ASP A 6 8.33 -8.98 -13.57
CA ASP A 6 6.99 -9.32 -13.07
C ASP A 6 6.14 -9.96 -14.19
N ASN A 7 5.18 -10.79 -13.80
CA ASN A 7 4.28 -11.50 -14.71
C ASN A 7 5.00 -12.32 -15.79
N ASN A 8 6.13 -12.93 -15.40
CA ASN A 8 6.94 -13.76 -16.29
C ASN A 8 6.50 -15.22 -16.25
N TYR A 9 5.53 -15.58 -17.07
CA TYR A 9 5.02 -16.96 -17.18
C TYR A 9 5.98 -17.94 -17.88
N GLN A 10 6.92 -17.45 -18.70
CA GLN A 10 7.94 -18.33 -19.30
C GLN A 10 8.95 -18.78 -18.26
N GLY A 11 9.18 -17.94 -17.25
CA GLY A 11 10.10 -18.18 -16.17
C GLY A 11 11.56 -17.95 -16.56
N LYS A 12 12.40 -17.87 -15.53
CA LYS A 12 13.86 -17.77 -15.65
C LYS A 12 14.49 -19.02 -15.06
N VAL A 13 15.39 -19.66 -15.80
CA VAL A 13 16.18 -20.78 -15.29
C VAL A 13 17.35 -20.25 -14.46
N CYS A 14 17.49 -20.76 -13.25
CA CYS A 14 18.51 -20.37 -12.29
C CYS A 14 19.18 -21.60 -11.71
N SER A 15 20.45 -21.48 -11.27
CA SER A 15 21.16 -22.55 -10.56
C SER A 15 20.50 -22.80 -9.19
N LEU A 16 20.33 -24.05 -8.80
CA LEU A 16 19.81 -24.43 -7.49
C LEU A 16 20.69 -23.90 -6.35
N HIS A 17 22.03 -23.90 -6.55
CA HIS A 17 22.97 -23.40 -5.56
C HIS A 17 22.75 -21.89 -5.25
N ASP A 18 22.46 -21.09 -6.29
CA ASP A 18 22.26 -19.64 -6.14
C ASP A 18 20.87 -19.26 -5.65
N THR A 19 19.98 -20.25 -5.48
CA THR A 19 18.55 -20.03 -5.16
C THR A 19 18.06 -20.88 -3.99
N ALA A 20 18.93 -21.66 -3.35
CA ALA A 20 18.54 -22.64 -2.34
C ALA A 20 17.75 -22.00 -1.16
N ASP A 21 18.17 -20.82 -0.70
CA ASP A 21 17.50 -20.11 0.40
C ASP A 21 16.14 -19.51 -0.02
N LEU A 22 15.96 -19.24 -1.33
CA LEU A 22 14.71 -18.68 -1.87
C LEU A 22 13.64 -19.73 -2.14
N LEU A 23 13.99 -21.03 -2.10
CA LEU A 23 12.99 -22.12 -2.31
C LEU A 23 11.83 -22.06 -1.31
N SER A 24 12.09 -21.59 -0.11
CA SER A 24 11.05 -21.46 0.94
C SER A 24 10.00 -20.38 0.65
N ILE A 25 10.28 -19.47 -0.29
CA ILE A 25 9.36 -18.41 -0.72
C ILE A 25 8.44 -18.90 -1.84
N GLY A 26 8.95 -19.83 -2.67
CA GLY A 26 8.21 -20.33 -3.82
C GLY A 26 6.97 -21.12 -3.47
N ASN A 27 5.96 -21.05 -4.33
CA ASN A 27 4.73 -21.85 -4.27
C ASN A 27 3.91 -21.68 -2.98
N LYS A 28 4.15 -20.63 -2.21
CA LYS A 28 3.39 -20.29 -1.01
C LYS A 28 2.47 -19.11 -1.24
N PRO A 29 1.24 -19.13 -0.72
CA PRO A 29 0.38 -17.95 -0.74
C PRO A 29 1.04 -16.77 -0.03
N ILE A 30 0.88 -15.58 -0.58
CA ILE A 30 1.42 -14.32 -0.02
C ILE A 30 0.96 -14.14 1.44
N ARG A 31 -0.32 -14.42 1.73
CA ARG A 31 -0.86 -14.36 3.10
C ARG A 31 -0.04 -15.20 4.06
N GLN A 32 0.19 -16.47 3.72
CA GLN A 32 0.98 -17.37 4.55
C GLN A 32 2.41 -16.86 4.76
N LEU A 33 3.04 -16.33 3.69
CA LEU A 33 4.40 -15.78 3.80
C LEU A 33 4.45 -14.54 4.70
N CYS A 34 3.45 -13.66 4.64
CA CYS A 34 3.37 -12.48 5.50
C CYS A 34 3.08 -12.86 6.96
N ASP A 35 2.28 -13.88 7.21
CA ASP A 35 1.98 -14.38 8.56
C ASP A 35 3.22 -15.05 9.20
N GLU A 36 3.98 -15.81 8.39
CA GLU A 36 5.21 -16.48 8.84
C GLU A 36 6.40 -15.52 8.99
N ASN A 37 6.40 -14.37 8.29
CA ASN A 37 7.54 -13.47 8.19
C ASN A 37 7.13 -12.01 8.37
N GLU A 38 7.31 -11.48 9.56
CA GLU A 38 6.96 -10.10 9.93
C GLU A 38 7.75 -9.02 9.16
N HIS A 39 8.90 -9.40 8.57
CA HIS A 39 9.76 -8.51 7.77
C HIS A 39 9.43 -8.52 6.29
N LEU A 40 8.44 -9.31 5.86
CA LEU A 40 7.93 -9.30 4.51
C LEU A 40 6.71 -8.39 4.43
N LEU A 41 6.83 -7.33 3.64
CA LEU A 41 5.76 -6.38 3.36
C LEU A 41 5.26 -6.54 1.94
N VAL A 42 3.96 -6.75 1.80
CA VAL A 42 3.30 -6.76 0.50
C VAL A 42 2.22 -5.68 0.50
N PHE A 43 2.27 -4.79 -0.48
CA PHE A 43 1.31 -3.71 -0.64
C PHE A 43 0.28 -4.04 -1.72
N PRO A 44 -1.02 -3.77 -1.44
CA PRO A 44 -1.57 -3.08 -0.27
C PRO A 44 -1.45 -3.89 1.03
N LEU A 45 -1.23 -3.21 2.17
CA LEU A 45 -1.12 -3.87 3.48
C LEU A 45 -2.44 -4.50 3.96
N SER A 46 -3.56 -4.18 3.34
CA SER A 46 -4.89 -4.74 3.61
C SER A 46 -5.19 -5.93 2.69
N ILE A 47 -4.30 -6.92 2.64
CA ILE A 47 -4.41 -8.10 1.74
C ILE A 47 -5.72 -8.87 1.95
N ASP A 48 -6.28 -8.85 3.16
CA ASP A 48 -7.47 -9.62 3.53
C ASP A 48 -8.79 -8.97 3.11
N ASP A 49 -8.78 -7.67 2.82
CA ASP A 49 -9.99 -6.89 2.54
C ASP A 49 -10.29 -6.74 1.03
N THR A 50 -9.52 -7.41 0.16
CA THR A 50 -9.65 -7.26 -1.30
C THR A 50 -10.40 -8.41 -1.92
N ASP A 51 -11.39 -8.10 -2.79
CA ASP A 51 -12.07 -9.09 -3.64
C ASP A 51 -11.09 -9.78 -4.63
N ASP A 52 -9.94 -9.16 -4.91
CA ASP A 52 -8.94 -9.62 -5.89
C ASP A 52 -8.04 -10.76 -5.39
N ARG A 53 -8.23 -11.24 -4.15
CA ARG A 53 -7.52 -12.40 -3.58
C ARG A 53 -6.00 -12.37 -3.72
N ILE A 54 -5.38 -11.18 -3.65
CA ILE A 54 -3.92 -11.03 -3.74
C ILE A 54 -3.21 -11.95 -2.73
N GLY A 55 -3.78 -12.10 -1.53
CA GLY A 55 -3.25 -12.97 -0.47
C GLY A 55 -3.19 -14.47 -0.85
N ASP A 56 -4.04 -14.92 -1.77
CA ASP A 56 -4.08 -16.32 -2.22
C ASP A 56 -3.11 -16.58 -3.40
N SER A 57 -2.58 -15.51 -4.03
CA SER A 57 -1.58 -15.63 -5.10
C SER A 57 -0.19 -15.90 -4.52
N THR A 58 0.76 -16.28 -5.37
CA THR A 58 2.16 -16.53 -5.01
C THR A 58 3.03 -15.34 -5.44
N ILE A 59 4.12 -15.09 -4.72
CA ILE A 59 5.15 -14.14 -5.16
C ILE A 59 5.85 -14.70 -6.40
N VAL A 60 6.29 -15.95 -6.30
CA VAL A 60 6.92 -16.71 -7.38
C VAL A 60 6.52 -18.17 -7.30
N ASP A 61 6.42 -18.80 -8.46
CA ASP A 61 6.30 -20.25 -8.59
C ASP A 61 7.63 -20.83 -9.01
N ILE A 62 8.08 -21.84 -8.27
CA ILE A 62 9.36 -22.50 -8.47
C ILE A 62 9.14 -23.95 -8.89
N TYR A 63 9.74 -24.33 -9.99
CA TYR A 63 9.67 -25.68 -10.56
C TYR A 63 11.09 -26.25 -10.75
N ALA A 64 11.29 -27.54 -10.49
CA ALA A 64 12.52 -28.22 -10.86
C ALA A 64 12.63 -28.28 -12.40
N GLU A 65 13.75 -27.85 -12.94
CA GLU A 65 14.06 -27.96 -14.38
C GLU A 65 14.94 -29.21 -14.64
N ASP A 66 16.00 -29.36 -13.86
CA ASP A 66 16.88 -30.51 -13.82
C ASP A 66 17.50 -30.71 -12.43
N GLU A 67 18.48 -31.63 -12.27
CA GLU A 67 19.10 -31.93 -10.96
C GLU A 67 19.79 -30.73 -10.29
N ASN A 68 20.24 -29.73 -11.07
CA ASN A 68 21.02 -28.58 -10.59
C ASN A 68 20.39 -27.24 -10.91
N SER A 69 19.21 -27.21 -11.55
CA SER A 69 18.56 -25.98 -11.96
C SER A 69 17.06 -25.97 -11.66
N ILE A 70 16.56 -24.77 -11.42
CA ILE A 70 15.15 -24.50 -11.19
C ILE A 70 14.64 -23.42 -12.15
N ARG A 71 13.37 -23.47 -12.46
CA ARG A 71 12.64 -22.43 -13.20
C ARG A 71 11.78 -21.62 -12.26
N ILE A 72 12.01 -20.30 -12.24
CA ILE A 72 11.26 -19.36 -11.41
C ILE A 72 10.33 -18.57 -12.32
N LYS A 73 9.04 -18.61 -12.06
CA LYS A 73 8.00 -17.76 -12.67
C LYS A 73 7.55 -16.72 -11.65
N SER A 74 7.19 -15.54 -12.09
CA SER A 74 6.72 -14.45 -11.24
C SER A 74 5.27 -14.08 -11.53
N GLY A 75 4.53 -13.72 -10.48
CA GLY A 75 3.19 -13.14 -10.57
C GLY A 75 3.20 -11.64 -10.86
N ASN A 76 2.08 -10.98 -10.59
CA ASN A 76 1.88 -9.53 -10.79
C ASN A 76 2.44 -8.70 -9.62
N ILE A 77 3.58 -9.10 -9.07
CA ILE A 77 4.22 -8.50 -7.90
C ILE A 77 5.57 -7.92 -8.31
N MET A 78 5.89 -6.73 -7.82
CA MET A 78 7.16 -6.02 -8.07
C MET A 78 7.84 -5.65 -6.76
N GLY A 79 9.17 -5.51 -6.77
CA GLY A 79 9.97 -5.12 -5.62
C GLY A 79 11.13 -6.07 -5.37
N PHE A 80 11.45 -6.31 -4.11
CA PHE A 80 12.51 -7.25 -3.78
C PHE A 80 12.13 -8.14 -2.59
N VAL A 81 12.68 -9.33 -2.56
CA VAL A 81 12.54 -10.29 -1.49
C VAL A 81 13.85 -11.06 -1.31
N GLY A 82 14.20 -11.35 -0.08
CA GLY A 82 15.42 -12.09 0.26
C GLY A 82 15.24 -13.00 1.46
N ARG A 83 16.18 -13.94 1.58
CA ARG A 83 16.38 -14.79 2.74
C ARG A 83 17.86 -15.10 2.88
N LYS A 84 18.42 -14.95 4.07
CA LYS A 84 19.87 -15.04 4.31
C LYS A 84 20.66 -14.16 3.34
N ASN A 85 21.58 -14.74 2.60
CA ASN A 85 22.43 -14.03 1.64
C ASN A 85 21.90 -14.03 0.21
N GLN A 86 20.74 -14.66 -0.03
CA GLN A 86 20.16 -14.77 -1.38
C GLN A 86 18.99 -13.81 -1.52
N GLN A 87 18.98 -13.09 -2.63
CA GLN A 87 18.03 -12.03 -2.88
C GLN A 87 17.52 -12.09 -4.31
N MET A 88 16.25 -11.72 -4.45
CA MET A 88 15.56 -11.64 -5.73
C MET A 88 14.93 -10.26 -5.90
N LYS A 89 15.18 -9.64 -7.04
CA LYS A 89 14.56 -8.40 -7.48
C LYS A 89 13.56 -8.70 -8.59
N ILE A 90 12.33 -8.25 -8.41
CA ILE A 90 11.26 -8.38 -9.40
C ILE A 90 10.97 -6.99 -9.93
N TYR A 91 11.39 -6.71 -11.17
CA TYR A 91 11.23 -5.40 -11.81
C TYR A 91 9.98 -5.35 -12.69
N SER A 92 9.46 -4.14 -12.93
CA SER A 92 8.27 -3.92 -13.76
C SER A 92 8.50 -4.41 -15.20
N ARG A 93 7.48 -5.07 -15.79
CA ARG A 93 7.45 -5.45 -17.21
C ARG A 93 7.56 -4.28 -18.18
N PHE A 94 7.38 -3.07 -17.68
CA PHE A 94 7.49 -1.83 -18.45
C PHE A 94 8.84 -1.13 -18.24
N ASP A 95 9.68 -1.63 -17.34
CA ASP A 95 11.05 -1.18 -17.10
C ASP A 95 12.08 -2.03 -17.86
N ASN A 96 13.35 -1.66 -17.74
CA ASN A 96 14.47 -2.45 -18.20
C ASN A 96 15.21 -3.09 -17.00
N GLN A 97 16.04 -4.09 -17.25
CA GLN A 97 16.78 -4.81 -16.20
C GLN A 97 17.79 -3.95 -15.43
N LYS A 98 18.15 -2.77 -15.95
CA LYS A 98 19.19 -1.92 -15.35
C LYS A 98 18.61 -0.90 -14.39
N HIS A 99 17.41 -0.41 -14.68
CA HIS A 99 16.81 0.72 -13.96
C HIS A 99 15.31 0.45 -13.73
N ASP A 100 14.85 0.59 -12.49
CA ASP A 100 13.43 0.48 -12.13
C ASP A 100 12.79 1.87 -12.08
N PHE A 101 13.02 2.70 -13.10
CA PHE A 101 12.57 4.09 -13.09
C PHE A 101 11.06 4.22 -13.02
N PHE A 102 10.33 3.33 -13.68
CA PHE A 102 8.87 3.39 -13.67
C PHE A 102 8.30 2.98 -12.31
N LEU A 103 8.80 1.88 -11.71
CA LEU A 103 8.41 1.50 -10.36
C LEU A 103 8.70 2.63 -9.37
N HIS A 104 9.91 3.19 -9.40
CA HIS A 104 10.30 4.31 -8.53
C HIS A 104 9.39 5.52 -8.71
N TYR A 105 9.05 5.87 -9.94
CA TYR A 105 8.20 6.99 -10.24
C TYR A 105 6.77 6.81 -9.72
N MET A 106 6.18 5.63 -9.92
CA MET A 106 4.88 5.30 -9.35
C MET A 106 4.89 5.40 -7.83
N LEU A 107 5.91 4.82 -7.17
CA LEU A 107 6.05 4.90 -5.72
C LEU A 107 6.22 6.34 -5.23
N GLN A 108 7.00 7.16 -5.93
CA GLN A 108 7.17 8.58 -5.61
C GLN A 108 5.83 9.34 -5.70
N LYS A 109 5.03 9.09 -6.72
CA LYS A 109 3.72 9.73 -6.90
C LYS A 109 2.73 9.27 -5.82
N VAL A 110 2.64 7.98 -5.58
CA VAL A 110 1.67 7.39 -4.63
C VAL A 110 1.98 7.77 -3.19
N PHE A 111 3.25 7.69 -2.79
CA PHE A 111 3.67 7.95 -1.42
C PHE A 111 4.21 9.37 -1.18
N SER A 112 4.31 10.19 -2.22
CA SER A 112 4.73 11.61 -2.15
C SER A 112 6.12 11.85 -1.54
N PHE A 113 7.06 10.93 -1.73
CA PHE A 113 8.44 11.10 -1.28
C PHE A 113 9.47 10.73 -2.37
N ASN A 114 10.66 11.30 -2.26
CA ASN A 114 11.73 11.07 -3.23
C ASN A 114 12.58 9.86 -2.84
N ILE A 115 12.47 8.78 -3.61
CA ILE A 115 13.11 7.47 -3.37
C ILE A 115 14.59 7.45 -3.80
N PHE A 116 15.08 8.51 -4.50
CA PHE A 116 16.39 8.51 -5.14
C PHE A 116 17.60 8.37 -4.22
N ASN A 117 17.46 8.70 -2.95
CA ASN A 117 18.52 8.51 -1.96
C ASN A 117 18.55 7.08 -1.40
N LEU A 118 17.58 6.26 -1.79
CA LEU A 118 17.54 4.84 -1.48
C LEU A 118 18.21 4.09 -2.64
N ASP A 119 19.49 3.80 -2.51
CA ASP A 119 20.08 2.74 -3.31
C ASP A 119 19.34 1.45 -2.97
N PHE A 120 18.42 1.02 -3.85
CA PHE A 120 17.75 -0.29 -3.74
C PHE A 120 18.77 -1.42 -3.99
N THR A 121 19.93 -1.29 -3.39
CA THR A 121 20.86 -2.37 -3.19
C THR A 121 20.37 -3.11 -1.95
N SER A 122 19.87 -4.21 -2.16
CA SER A 122 19.56 -5.45 -1.45
C SER A 122 20.11 -5.63 -0.01
N SER A 123 20.01 -4.62 0.87
CA SER A 123 20.29 -4.77 2.29
C SER A 123 19.02 -4.59 3.11
N GLU A 124 18.94 -5.26 4.26
CA GLU A 124 17.86 -5.08 5.24
C GLU A 124 17.68 -3.61 5.65
N ASP A 125 18.78 -2.84 5.66
CA ASP A 125 18.79 -1.41 5.98
C ASP A 125 17.93 -0.60 5.00
N ASN A 126 17.87 -0.98 3.71
CA ASN A 126 17.09 -0.28 2.70
C ASN A 126 15.58 -0.50 2.85
N VAL A 127 15.16 -1.70 3.30
CA VAL A 127 13.76 -1.98 3.64
C VAL A 127 13.31 -1.05 4.74
N PHE A 128 14.14 -0.92 5.76
CA PHE A 128 13.84 -0.09 6.91
C PHE A 128 13.74 1.40 6.57
N GLU A 129 14.69 1.92 5.79
CA GLU A 129 14.64 3.31 5.33
C GLU A 129 13.36 3.58 4.53
N PHE A 130 12.97 2.65 3.67
CA PHE A 130 11.73 2.76 2.90
C PHE A 130 10.47 2.86 3.79
N LEU A 131 10.38 2.05 4.85
CA LEU A 131 9.27 2.10 5.81
C LEU A 131 9.18 3.46 6.51
N VAL A 132 10.33 4.01 6.90
CA VAL A 132 10.40 5.33 7.54
C VAL A 132 9.93 6.42 6.59
N TYR A 133 10.31 6.35 5.31
CA TYR A 133 9.85 7.31 4.29
C TYR A 133 8.35 7.22 4.00
N MET A 134 7.74 6.05 4.15
CA MET A 134 6.28 5.87 3.97
C MET A 134 5.46 6.47 5.12
N PHE A 135 6.03 6.58 6.31
CA PHE A 135 5.31 6.99 7.51
C PHE A 135 4.55 8.33 7.37
N PRO A 136 5.15 9.43 6.83
CA PRO A 136 4.45 10.70 6.68
C PRO A 136 3.18 10.62 5.82
N ALA A 137 3.25 9.91 4.69
CA ALA A 137 2.12 9.76 3.78
C ALA A 137 0.98 8.97 4.43
N MET A 138 1.30 7.87 5.11
CA MET A 138 0.31 7.04 5.80
C MET A 138 -0.28 7.77 7.02
N LEU A 139 0.54 8.53 7.77
CA LEU A 139 0.05 9.39 8.85
C LEU A 139 -0.94 10.43 8.33
N LYS A 140 -0.61 11.11 7.25
CA LYS A 140 -1.47 12.11 6.62
C LYS A 140 -2.79 11.49 6.15
N LYS A 141 -2.76 10.30 5.54
CA LYS A 141 -3.94 9.57 5.09
C LYS A 141 -4.84 9.19 6.26
N ALA A 142 -4.30 8.60 7.31
CA ALA A 142 -5.05 8.22 8.52
C ALA A 142 -5.65 9.44 9.23
N MET A 143 -4.89 10.53 9.38
CA MET A 143 -5.34 11.74 10.05
C MET A 143 -6.43 12.53 9.30
N ARG A 144 -6.67 12.26 8.01
CA ARG A 144 -7.86 12.78 7.29
C ARG A 144 -9.17 12.26 7.87
N GLN A 145 -9.18 11.07 8.47
CA GLN A 145 -10.33 10.51 9.18
C GLN A 145 -10.51 11.09 10.59
N GLY A 146 -9.63 12.01 11.01
CA GLY A 146 -9.54 12.55 12.35
C GLY A 146 -8.59 11.76 13.24
N ILE A 147 -8.41 12.20 14.49
CA ILE A 147 -7.52 11.52 15.45
C ILE A 147 -8.25 10.32 16.03
N TYR A 148 -7.57 9.18 16.07
CA TYR A 148 -8.11 7.92 16.58
C TYR A 148 -8.56 8.07 18.04
N LYS A 149 -9.76 7.60 18.33
CA LYS A 149 -10.36 7.61 19.66
C LYS A 149 -10.82 6.22 20.05
N GLU A 150 -10.58 5.85 21.28
CA GLU A 150 -11.18 4.65 21.87
C GLU A 150 -11.57 4.84 23.33
N TYR A 151 -12.41 3.93 23.83
CA TYR A 151 -12.77 3.94 25.25
C TYR A 151 -11.61 3.37 26.07
N ARG A 152 -11.04 4.22 26.97
CA ARG A 152 -10.00 3.87 27.92
C ARG A 152 -10.53 3.81 29.33
N ARG A 153 -10.07 2.88 30.14
CA ARG A 153 -10.40 2.78 31.55
C ARG A 153 -9.37 3.55 32.37
N PHE A 154 -9.84 4.57 33.07
CA PHE A 154 -9.03 5.34 34.00
C PHE A 154 -9.27 4.90 35.43
N ARG A 155 -8.20 4.87 36.25
CA ARG A 155 -8.24 4.49 37.66
C ARG A 155 -8.08 5.75 38.48
N HIS A 156 -9.04 6.00 39.37
CA HIS A 156 -9.05 7.15 40.26
C HIS A 156 -9.06 6.70 41.69
N ASN A 157 -8.49 7.52 42.61
CA ASN A 157 -8.54 7.34 44.05
C ASN A 157 -8.63 8.71 44.72
N ASP A 158 -9.83 9.27 44.73
CA ASP A 158 -10.13 10.60 45.25
C ASP A 158 -11.52 10.63 45.93
N ALA A 159 -11.90 11.80 46.46
CA ALA A 159 -13.18 12.00 47.16
C ALA A 159 -14.36 12.23 46.20
N ASN A 160 -14.11 12.53 44.91
CA ASN A 160 -15.16 12.90 43.94
C ASN A 160 -15.49 11.69 43.03
N VAL A 161 -16.24 10.74 43.57
CA VAL A 161 -16.56 9.49 42.89
C VAL A 161 -17.55 9.72 41.75
N HIS A 162 -17.13 9.49 40.50
CA HIS A 162 -17.97 9.63 39.31
C HIS A 162 -17.85 8.39 38.36
N GLY A 163 -17.53 7.24 38.93
CA GLY A 163 -17.39 5.98 38.17
C GLY A 163 -17.69 4.74 39.00
N THR A 164 -17.41 3.57 38.45
CA THR A 164 -17.62 2.28 39.12
C THR A 164 -16.57 2.06 40.20
N ILE A 165 -16.98 1.86 41.47
CA ILE A 165 -16.07 1.60 42.59
C ILE A 165 -15.33 0.29 42.38
N ASP A 166 -14.02 0.33 42.50
CA ASP A 166 -13.14 -0.85 42.49
C ASP A 166 -12.96 -1.32 43.94
N ILE A 167 -13.87 -2.20 44.36
CA ILE A 167 -13.94 -2.66 45.76
C ILE A 167 -12.62 -3.26 46.21
N SER A 168 -12.00 -4.11 45.40
CA SER A 168 -10.75 -4.80 45.73
C SER A 168 -9.60 -3.81 45.95
N ARG A 169 -9.49 -2.81 45.10
CA ARG A 169 -8.49 -1.74 45.21
C ARG A 169 -8.81 -0.79 46.37
N HIS A 170 -10.10 -0.45 46.56
CA HIS A 170 -10.54 0.39 47.67
C HIS A 170 -10.18 -0.20 49.02
N ILE A 171 -10.47 -1.52 49.22
CA ILE A 171 -10.11 -2.23 50.44
C ILE A 171 -8.60 -2.21 50.67
N ARG A 172 -7.81 -2.45 49.64
CA ARG A 172 -6.35 -2.48 49.75
C ARG A 172 -5.70 -1.11 50.03
N GLU A 173 -6.23 -0.05 49.42
CA GLU A 173 -5.60 1.28 49.44
C GLU A 173 -6.20 2.25 50.46
N ASN A 174 -7.49 2.04 50.83
CA ASN A 174 -8.25 3.00 51.62
C ASN A 174 -8.83 2.41 52.92
N ILE A 175 -8.33 1.31 53.43
CA ILE A 175 -8.66 0.81 54.76
C ILE A 175 -7.45 0.93 55.69
N PRO A 176 -7.55 1.68 56.80
CA PRO A 176 -8.73 2.45 57.26
C PRO A 176 -9.09 3.60 56.31
N PHE A 177 -10.38 3.95 56.25
CA PHE A 177 -10.87 4.99 55.31
C PHE A 177 -10.16 6.34 55.51
N ARG A 178 -9.66 6.88 54.40
CA ARG A 178 -8.84 8.11 54.34
C ARG A 178 -9.56 9.28 53.63
N GLY A 179 -10.86 9.18 53.43
CA GLY A 179 -11.62 10.20 52.69
C GLY A 179 -11.60 10.06 51.18
N THR A 180 -10.93 9.03 50.65
CA THR A 180 -10.86 8.74 49.20
C THR A 180 -11.47 7.40 48.88
N VAL A 181 -11.98 7.26 47.65
CA VAL A 181 -12.58 6.03 47.12
C VAL A 181 -11.87 5.64 45.84
N ALA A 182 -11.46 4.37 45.72
CA ALA A 182 -10.92 3.85 44.49
C ALA A 182 -12.03 3.48 43.51
N TYR A 183 -12.08 4.12 42.35
CA TYR A 183 -13.07 3.87 41.31
C TYR A 183 -12.47 3.91 39.93
N ASN A 184 -13.22 3.46 38.94
CA ASN A 184 -12.79 3.47 37.54
C ASN A 184 -13.83 4.22 36.70
N THR A 185 -13.34 5.06 35.77
CA THR A 185 -14.13 5.66 34.69
C THR A 185 -13.82 4.98 33.37
N ARG A 186 -14.76 5.08 32.43
CA ARG A 186 -14.54 4.68 31.05
C ARG A 186 -14.79 5.90 30.17
N GLU A 187 -13.71 6.45 29.64
CA GLU A 187 -13.75 7.70 28.89
C GLU A 187 -13.28 7.47 27.45
N PHE A 188 -13.87 8.24 26.53
CA PHE A 188 -13.52 8.20 25.12
C PHE A 188 -12.33 9.12 24.89
N SER A 189 -11.12 8.53 24.83
CA SER A 189 -9.87 9.26 24.86
C SER A 189 -9.12 9.21 23.54
N PHE A 190 -8.44 10.29 23.19
CA PHE A 190 -7.43 10.34 22.15
C PHE A 190 -6.10 9.73 22.60
N ASP A 191 -5.82 9.74 23.90
CA ASP A 191 -4.64 9.16 24.51
C ASP A 191 -4.88 7.67 24.71
N ASN A 192 -4.46 6.86 23.74
CA ASN A 192 -4.71 5.43 23.66
C ASN A 192 -3.53 4.70 23.01
N SER A 193 -3.54 3.38 23.04
CA SER A 193 -2.40 2.57 22.58
C SER A 193 -2.02 2.81 21.11
N ILE A 194 -2.98 3.12 20.22
CA ILE A 194 -2.70 3.41 18.80
C ILE A 194 -2.02 4.77 18.64
N THR A 195 -2.54 5.82 19.27
CA THR A 195 -1.92 7.14 19.21
C THR A 195 -0.58 7.20 19.92
N GLU A 196 -0.42 6.45 21.00
CA GLU A 196 0.87 6.26 21.67
C GLU A 196 1.87 5.50 20.78
N LEU A 197 1.43 4.46 20.03
CA LEU A 197 2.28 3.76 19.06
C LEU A 197 2.79 4.73 17.96
N ILE A 198 1.90 5.55 17.40
CA ILE A 198 2.27 6.57 16.41
C ILE A 198 3.27 7.57 17.03
N ARG A 199 3.05 7.99 18.29
CA ARG A 199 3.97 8.85 19.02
C ARG A 199 5.34 8.22 19.19
N HIS A 200 5.43 6.96 19.59
CA HIS A 200 6.71 6.23 19.71
C HIS A 200 7.45 6.18 18.37
N THR A 201 6.71 5.97 17.27
CA THR A 201 7.27 5.96 15.92
C THR A 201 7.83 7.34 15.53
N ILE A 202 7.10 8.42 15.80
CA ILE A 202 7.58 9.80 15.57
C ILE A 202 8.87 10.06 16.32
N GLU A 203 8.91 9.75 17.63
CA GLU A 203 10.10 9.98 18.44
C GLU A 203 11.29 9.12 18.01
N TYR A 204 11.02 7.90 17.53
CA TYR A 204 12.05 7.05 16.97
C TYR A 204 12.60 7.62 15.65
N ILE A 205 11.74 8.04 14.71
CA ILE A 205 12.18 8.64 13.45
C ILE A 205 13.05 9.87 13.67
N LYS A 206 12.77 10.69 14.69
CA LYS A 206 13.63 11.83 15.06
C LYS A 206 15.07 11.44 15.43
N THR A 207 15.29 10.20 15.86
CA THR A 207 16.64 9.70 16.20
C THR A 207 17.46 9.29 14.98
N ILE A 208 16.83 9.15 13.82
CA ILE A 208 17.47 8.75 12.55
C ILE A 208 18.09 9.98 11.88
N PRO A 209 19.28 9.88 11.24
CA PRO A 209 19.99 11.04 10.66
C PRO A 209 19.17 11.92 9.71
N SER A 210 18.24 11.34 8.95
CA SER A 210 17.35 12.06 8.02
C SER A 210 15.94 12.29 8.59
N GLY A 211 15.69 11.94 9.84
CA GLY A 211 14.35 11.88 10.43
C GLY A 211 13.63 13.21 10.48
N ASP A 212 14.30 14.28 10.85
CA ASP A 212 13.69 15.62 10.89
C ASP A 212 13.27 16.09 9.51
N ILE A 213 14.05 15.80 8.47
CA ILE A 213 13.72 16.13 7.07
C ILE A 213 12.48 15.37 6.63
N ILE A 214 12.39 14.09 6.97
CA ILE A 214 11.25 13.22 6.64
C ILE A 214 9.97 13.74 7.32
N LEU A 215 10.04 14.06 8.61
CA LEU A 215 8.91 14.53 9.39
C LEU A 215 8.48 15.97 9.06
N SER A 216 9.35 16.78 8.47
CA SER A 216 9.07 18.15 8.01
C SER A 216 8.84 18.29 6.52
N SER A 217 8.67 17.17 5.80
CA SER A 217 8.52 17.13 4.35
C SER A 217 7.31 17.91 3.81
N ASP A 218 6.25 18.04 4.62
CA ASP A 218 5.01 18.75 4.28
C ASP A 218 4.44 19.40 5.56
N LYS A 219 3.99 20.64 5.44
CA LYS A 219 3.35 21.40 6.55
C LYS A 219 2.16 20.65 7.15
N THR A 220 1.41 19.91 6.33
CA THR A 220 0.28 19.09 6.81
C THR A 220 0.77 17.95 7.72
N VAL A 221 1.91 17.33 7.40
CA VAL A 221 2.54 16.27 8.20
C VAL A 221 3.01 16.85 9.54
N GLU A 222 3.67 18.01 9.53
CA GLU A 222 4.06 18.70 10.77
C GLU A 222 2.87 18.99 11.68
N ASP A 223 1.75 19.45 11.11
CA ASP A 223 0.52 19.71 11.87
C ASP A 223 -0.09 18.42 12.45
N CYS A 224 -0.06 17.31 11.70
CA CYS A 224 -0.46 16.00 12.19
C CYS A 224 0.41 15.56 13.37
N ILE A 225 1.73 15.70 13.26
CA ILE A 225 2.69 15.36 14.32
C ILE A 225 2.44 16.20 15.57
N LYS A 226 2.28 17.52 15.44
CA LYS A 226 1.97 18.41 16.57
C LYS A 226 0.69 17.98 17.28
N LYS A 227 -0.36 17.58 16.52
CA LYS A 227 -1.61 17.07 17.10
C LYS A 227 -1.38 15.76 17.87
N ILE A 228 -0.70 14.77 17.27
CA ILE A 228 -0.39 13.51 17.98
C ILE A 228 0.36 13.80 19.28
N ILE A 229 1.38 14.67 19.24
CA ILE A 229 2.16 15.06 20.42
C ILE A 229 1.26 15.67 21.51
N SER A 230 0.34 16.55 21.15
CA SER A 230 -0.55 17.22 22.10
C SER A 230 -1.60 16.29 22.70
N TYR A 231 -2.01 15.24 21.96
CA TYR A 231 -3.06 14.31 22.39
C TYR A 231 -2.53 13.03 23.06
N THR A 232 -1.22 12.90 23.23
CA THR A 232 -0.56 11.77 23.93
C THR A 232 0.23 12.23 25.15
N PRO A 233 -0.42 12.87 26.16
CA PRO A 233 0.29 13.36 27.35
C PRO A 233 0.83 12.22 28.24
N SER A 234 0.27 11.02 28.15
CA SER A 234 0.74 9.86 28.90
C SER A 234 1.97 9.19 28.29
N TYR A 235 2.47 9.66 27.14
CA TYR A 235 3.64 9.09 26.48
C TYR A 235 4.82 8.95 27.41
N CYS A 236 5.35 7.74 27.49
CA CYS A 236 6.56 7.42 28.25
C CYS A 236 7.51 6.54 27.41
N HIS A 237 8.70 7.02 27.13
CA HIS A 237 9.67 6.32 26.28
C HIS A 237 9.95 4.86 26.73
N THR A 238 9.92 4.61 28.04
CA THR A 238 10.19 3.27 28.62
C THR A 238 9.04 2.28 28.40
N GLU A 239 7.85 2.73 28.00
CA GLU A 239 6.70 1.86 27.72
C GLU A 239 6.65 1.36 26.27
N ARG A 240 7.66 1.65 25.43
CA ARG A 240 7.69 1.27 24.02
C ARG A 240 7.35 -0.19 23.78
N ILE A 241 8.02 -1.12 24.47
CA ILE A 241 7.84 -2.56 24.30
C ILE A 241 6.38 -2.95 24.60
N LYS A 242 5.81 -2.44 25.67
CA LYS A 242 4.42 -2.70 26.05
C LYS A 242 3.45 -2.17 24.98
N ILE A 243 3.67 -0.94 24.49
CA ILE A 243 2.84 -0.35 23.44
C ILE A 243 2.93 -1.15 22.13
N ILE A 244 4.11 -1.63 21.74
CA ILE A 244 4.27 -2.54 20.59
C ILE A 244 3.45 -3.81 20.81
N GLN A 245 3.58 -4.47 21.98
CA GLN A 245 2.83 -5.70 22.30
C GLN A 245 1.30 -5.49 22.26
N ASP A 246 0.80 -4.37 22.78
CA ASP A 246 -0.63 -4.02 22.77
C ASP A 246 -1.17 -3.78 21.34
N ASN A 247 -0.28 -3.59 20.35
CA ASN A 247 -0.60 -3.27 18.97
C ASN A 247 -0.18 -4.34 17.95
N LEU A 248 0.28 -5.52 18.38
CA LEU A 248 0.65 -6.62 17.47
C LEU A 248 -0.52 -7.09 16.61
N LEU A 249 -1.73 -7.11 17.17
CA LEU A 249 -2.93 -7.43 16.41
C LEU A 249 -3.56 -6.14 15.88
N PRO A 250 -3.72 -6.01 14.55
CA PRO A 250 -4.36 -4.84 13.96
C PRO A 250 -5.78 -4.67 14.46
N ARG A 251 -6.15 -3.43 14.79
CA ARG A 251 -7.50 -3.11 15.24
C ARG A 251 -8.33 -2.59 14.07
N ASN A 252 -9.29 -3.38 13.62
CA ASN A 252 -10.22 -2.95 12.59
C ASN A 252 -11.32 -2.09 13.23
N HIS A 253 -11.37 -0.83 12.84
CA HIS A 253 -12.41 0.10 13.30
C HIS A 253 -13.22 0.59 12.11
N PRO A 254 -14.57 0.47 12.12
CA PRO A 254 -15.39 0.81 10.94
C PRO A 254 -15.21 2.23 10.42
N PHE A 255 -14.88 3.17 11.31
CA PHE A 255 -14.68 4.59 10.97
C PHE A 255 -13.22 4.94 10.69
N TYR A 256 -12.25 4.32 11.37
CA TYR A 256 -10.82 4.64 11.28
C TYR A 256 -10.04 3.57 10.50
N LYS A 257 -10.48 3.25 9.29
CA LYS A 257 -9.91 2.16 8.48
C LYS A 257 -8.42 2.36 8.13
N GLU A 258 -8.02 3.60 7.83
CA GLU A 258 -6.63 3.92 7.47
C GLU A 258 -5.64 3.74 8.63
N TYR A 259 -6.11 3.77 9.87
CA TYR A 259 -5.27 3.54 11.02
C TYR A 259 -4.78 2.10 11.14
N THR A 260 -5.48 1.12 10.56
CA THR A 260 -5.04 -0.28 10.53
C THR A 260 -3.72 -0.44 9.78
N ALA A 261 -3.61 0.18 8.60
CA ALA A 261 -2.39 0.17 7.81
C ALA A 261 -1.25 0.95 8.49
N LEU A 262 -1.56 2.13 9.05
CA LEU A 262 -0.59 2.92 9.81
C LEU A 262 -0.09 2.19 11.06
N GLN A 263 -0.96 1.47 11.78
CA GLN A 263 -0.61 0.65 12.94
C GLN A 263 0.40 -0.44 12.55
N LYS A 264 0.11 -1.20 11.47
CA LYS A 264 1.03 -2.22 10.95
C LYS A 264 2.41 -1.62 10.62
N LEU A 265 2.44 -0.48 9.91
CA LEU A 265 3.68 0.22 9.56
C LEU A 265 4.47 0.65 10.81
N CYS A 266 3.81 1.27 11.79
CA CYS A 266 4.44 1.71 13.03
C CYS A 266 5.07 0.55 13.82
N VAL A 267 4.33 -0.56 13.95
CA VAL A 267 4.85 -1.77 14.61
C VAL A 267 6.11 -2.27 13.91
N GLN A 268 6.11 -2.31 12.59
CA GLN A 268 7.25 -2.76 11.80
C GLN A 268 8.47 -1.85 11.94
N ILE A 269 8.28 -0.52 11.87
CA ILE A 269 9.37 0.45 12.08
C ILE A 269 9.99 0.27 13.47
N LEU A 270 9.18 0.12 14.52
CA LEU A 270 9.68 0.03 15.89
C LEU A 270 10.30 -1.33 16.21
N ARG A 271 9.83 -2.43 15.59
CA ARG A 271 10.38 -3.78 15.80
C ARG A 271 11.70 -4.01 15.06
N GLN A 272 11.94 -3.38 13.93
CA GLN A 272 13.20 -3.51 13.21
C GLN A 272 14.39 -2.95 13.99
N GLU A 273 14.18 -2.01 14.91
CA GLU A 273 15.23 -1.58 15.84
C GLU A 273 15.67 -2.72 16.79
N GLU A 274 14.73 -3.55 17.25
CA GLU A 274 15.03 -4.68 18.14
C GLU A 274 15.82 -5.80 17.44
N ILE A 275 15.64 -5.94 16.11
CA ILE A 275 16.25 -7.01 15.30
C ILE A 275 17.68 -6.67 14.88
N LYS A 276 18.04 -5.39 14.74
CA LYS A 276 19.46 -4.98 14.52
C LYS A 276 20.43 -5.54 15.58
N TYR A 277 19.92 -6.05 16.69
CA TYR A 277 20.68 -6.64 17.79
C TYR A 277 20.51 -8.15 17.96
N GLY A 278 19.66 -8.82 17.14
CA GLY A 278 19.41 -10.26 17.22
C GLY A 278 19.53 -10.92 15.83
N THR A 279 20.55 -11.75 15.66
CA THR A 279 20.79 -12.53 14.44
C THR A 279 19.78 -13.67 14.34
N ASP A 280 18.64 -13.44 13.68
CA ASP A 280 17.75 -14.51 13.23
C ASP A 280 17.84 -14.60 11.70
N ASP A 281 18.94 -15.21 11.23
CA ASP A 281 19.35 -15.27 9.80
C ASP A 281 18.40 -16.08 8.90
N ASP A 282 17.32 -16.62 9.44
CA ASP A 282 16.49 -17.61 8.70
C ASP A 282 15.14 -17.05 8.22
N ARG A 283 14.87 -15.78 8.42
CA ARG A 283 13.60 -15.13 8.04
C ARG A 283 13.61 -14.60 6.62
N VAL A 284 12.42 -14.59 6.00
CA VAL A 284 12.19 -13.91 4.72
C VAL A 284 11.94 -12.42 5.00
N TYR A 285 12.61 -11.57 4.25
CA TYR A 285 12.45 -10.11 4.30
C TYR A 285 12.20 -9.56 2.90
N GLY A 286 11.52 -8.43 2.81
CA GLY A 286 11.31 -7.78 1.52
C GLY A 286 10.20 -6.75 1.53
N ILE A 287 10.16 -5.97 0.44
CA ILE A 287 9.06 -5.06 0.12
C ILE A 287 8.59 -5.34 -1.29
N LEU A 288 7.33 -5.68 -1.39
CA LEU A 288 6.68 -6.06 -2.63
C LEU A 288 5.41 -5.24 -2.84
N PHE A 289 5.10 -4.97 -4.10
CA PHE A 289 3.93 -4.20 -4.51
C PHE A 289 3.16 -4.98 -5.55
N ASP A 290 1.85 -5.12 -5.36
CA ASP A 290 0.97 -5.59 -6.43
C ASP A 290 0.96 -4.56 -7.56
N GLY A 291 1.25 -5.02 -8.77
CA GLY A 291 1.41 -4.14 -9.92
C GLY A 291 0.12 -3.48 -10.37
N ALA A 292 -1.02 -4.18 -10.25
CA ALA A 292 -2.33 -3.62 -10.60
C ALA A 292 -2.75 -2.55 -9.61
N TRP A 293 -2.61 -2.83 -8.31
CA TRP A 293 -2.89 -1.85 -7.27
C TRP A 293 -2.01 -0.60 -7.38
N LEU A 294 -0.70 -0.77 -7.59
CA LEU A 294 0.23 0.37 -7.68
C LEU A 294 -0.08 1.23 -8.92
N TRP A 295 -0.47 0.60 -10.03
CA TRP A 295 -0.89 1.30 -11.23
C TRP A 295 -2.17 2.11 -11.01
N GLU A 296 -3.17 1.51 -10.37
CA GLU A 296 -4.44 2.16 -10.03
C GLU A 296 -4.21 3.37 -9.10
N GLU A 297 -3.43 3.21 -8.02
CA GLU A 297 -3.09 4.31 -7.11
C GLU A 297 -2.27 5.42 -7.80
N TYR A 298 -1.36 5.06 -8.71
CA TYR A 298 -0.63 6.03 -9.51
C TYR A 298 -1.57 6.84 -10.40
N LEU A 299 -2.47 6.19 -11.11
CA LEU A 299 -3.49 6.88 -11.91
C LEU A 299 -4.40 7.76 -11.05
N ASN A 300 -4.73 7.33 -9.84
CA ASN A 300 -5.51 8.13 -8.91
C ASN A 300 -4.83 9.47 -8.60
N THR A 301 -3.50 9.50 -8.46
CA THR A 301 -2.77 10.76 -8.24
C THR A 301 -2.93 11.74 -9.41
N LEU A 302 -3.13 11.25 -10.64
CA LEU A 302 -3.28 12.06 -11.83
C LEU A 302 -4.74 12.47 -12.08
N LEU A 303 -5.66 11.52 -11.96
CA LEU A 303 -7.06 11.68 -12.34
C LEU A 303 -7.88 12.42 -11.26
N CYS A 304 -7.52 12.28 -9.99
CA CYS A 304 -8.18 12.99 -8.89
C CYS A 304 -8.11 14.51 -9.07
N GLU A 305 -6.97 15.06 -9.52
CA GLU A 305 -6.79 16.48 -9.82
C GLU A 305 -7.69 16.97 -10.98
N LYS A 306 -8.10 16.05 -11.86
CA LYS A 306 -9.04 16.32 -12.96
C LYS A 306 -10.51 16.12 -12.55
N GLY A 307 -10.78 15.82 -11.29
CA GLY A 307 -12.11 15.67 -10.73
C GLY A 307 -12.75 14.30 -10.99
N PHE A 308 -11.96 13.28 -11.29
CA PHE A 308 -12.45 11.90 -11.30
C PHE A 308 -12.67 11.42 -9.86
N THR A 309 -13.75 10.66 -9.68
CA THR A 309 -14.02 9.93 -8.45
C THR A 309 -13.32 8.58 -8.54
N HIS A 310 -12.58 8.23 -7.49
CA HIS A 310 -11.97 6.92 -7.32
C HIS A 310 -12.59 6.26 -6.10
N PRO A 311 -13.36 5.16 -6.22
CA PRO A 311 -13.89 4.44 -5.09
C PRO A 311 -12.76 3.63 -4.45
N GLU A 312 -12.72 3.60 -3.14
CA GLU A 312 -11.79 2.74 -2.43
C GLU A 312 -12.32 1.30 -2.45
N ASN A 313 -12.12 0.58 -3.55
CA ASN A 313 -12.56 -0.80 -3.77
C ASN A 313 -12.18 -1.71 -2.60
N LYS A 314 -10.96 -1.54 -2.12
CA LYS A 314 -10.35 -2.33 -1.05
C LYS A 314 -10.97 -2.09 0.32
N LEU A 315 -11.69 -0.99 0.48
CA LEU A 315 -12.44 -0.67 1.71
C LEU A 315 -13.95 -0.91 1.55
N GLY A 316 -14.40 -1.45 0.41
CA GLY A 316 -15.81 -1.67 0.12
C GLY A 316 -16.65 -0.40 0.04
N THR A 317 -16.01 0.77 -0.16
CA THR A 317 -16.70 2.07 -0.25
C THR A 317 -16.81 2.52 -1.70
N GLY A 318 -17.94 3.15 -2.06
CA GLY A 318 -18.18 3.63 -3.43
C GLY A 318 -18.66 2.56 -4.41
N ALA A 319 -19.11 1.41 -3.92
CA ALA A 319 -19.70 0.38 -4.76
C ALA A 319 -20.91 0.89 -5.55
N ILE A 320 -20.99 0.50 -6.82
CA ILE A 320 -22.21 0.59 -7.62
C ILE A 320 -22.92 -0.76 -7.60
N TYR A 321 -24.25 -0.75 -7.64
CA TYR A 321 -25.05 -1.98 -7.63
C TYR A 321 -25.69 -2.19 -8.99
N LEU A 322 -25.46 -3.33 -9.63
CA LEU A 322 -26.07 -3.67 -10.91
C LEU A 322 -27.54 -4.05 -10.76
N PHE A 323 -27.93 -4.62 -9.61
CA PHE A 323 -29.28 -5.06 -9.31
C PHE A 323 -29.81 -4.34 -8.07
N GLU A 324 -31.12 -4.37 -7.85
CA GLU A 324 -31.76 -3.82 -6.65
C GLU A 324 -31.22 -4.47 -5.37
N HIS A 325 -30.89 -5.77 -5.45
CA HIS A 325 -30.31 -6.52 -4.34
C HIS A 325 -29.03 -7.23 -4.82
N GLY A 326 -27.87 -6.68 -4.46
CA GLY A 326 -26.58 -7.28 -4.77
C GLY A 326 -25.97 -6.86 -6.10
N GLY A 327 -24.99 -7.63 -6.59
CA GLY A 327 -24.26 -7.30 -7.81
C GLY A 327 -23.35 -6.07 -7.64
N GLN A 328 -22.68 -5.98 -6.51
CA GLN A 328 -21.67 -4.92 -6.27
C GLN A 328 -20.60 -4.92 -7.35
N ARG A 329 -20.25 -3.75 -7.81
CA ARG A 329 -19.15 -3.49 -8.75
C ARG A 329 -18.42 -2.23 -8.34
N PHE A 330 -17.14 -2.17 -8.67
CA PHE A 330 -16.25 -1.07 -8.31
C PHE A 330 -15.55 -0.61 -9.59
N PRO A 331 -16.07 0.42 -10.29
CA PRO A 331 -15.30 1.05 -11.38
C PRO A 331 -14.12 1.81 -10.78
N ASP A 332 -12.95 1.75 -11.43
CA ASP A 332 -11.74 2.36 -10.87
C ASP A 332 -11.83 3.89 -10.84
N PHE A 333 -12.33 4.49 -11.93
CA PHE A 333 -12.50 5.94 -12.02
C PHE A 333 -13.76 6.32 -12.80
N TRP A 334 -14.46 7.36 -12.35
CA TRP A 334 -15.52 7.96 -13.15
C TRP A 334 -15.64 9.47 -12.89
N LYS A 335 -16.10 10.17 -13.90
CA LYS A 335 -16.40 11.60 -13.86
C LYS A 335 -17.52 11.89 -14.84
N GLN A 336 -18.66 12.43 -14.36
CA GLN A 336 -19.81 12.78 -15.24
C GLN A 336 -20.15 11.67 -16.24
N ASP A 337 -19.81 11.87 -17.52
CA ASP A 337 -20.17 11.03 -18.66
C ASP A 337 -19.09 10.03 -19.09
N ILE A 338 -18.01 9.91 -18.32
CA ILE A 338 -16.87 9.01 -18.60
C ILE A 338 -16.60 8.07 -17.42
N VAL A 339 -16.38 6.79 -17.73
CA VAL A 339 -15.89 5.79 -16.77
C VAL A 339 -14.63 5.13 -17.31
N LEU A 340 -13.63 4.98 -16.44
CA LEU A 340 -12.34 4.41 -16.80
C LEU A 340 -12.04 3.21 -15.91
N ASP A 341 -11.35 2.23 -16.48
CA ASP A 341 -10.87 1.03 -15.84
C ASP A 341 -9.34 0.93 -16.02
N ALA A 342 -8.60 0.73 -14.93
CA ALA A 342 -7.15 0.69 -14.92
C ALA A 342 -6.65 -0.74 -15.14
N LYS A 343 -5.88 -0.98 -16.20
CA LYS A 343 -5.33 -2.31 -16.49
C LYS A 343 -3.82 -2.28 -16.59
N TYR A 344 -3.16 -2.94 -15.65
CA TYR A 344 -1.70 -3.12 -15.68
C TYR A 344 -1.34 -4.34 -16.54
N LYS A 345 -1.52 -4.20 -17.87
CA LYS A 345 -1.31 -5.27 -18.86
C LYS A 345 -0.51 -4.73 -20.06
N LYS A 346 0.37 -5.57 -20.64
CA LYS A 346 0.92 -5.31 -21.97
C LYS A 346 -0.12 -5.66 -23.01
N LEU A 347 -0.71 -4.65 -23.60
CA LEU A 347 -1.66 -4.84 -24.71
C LEU A 347 -0.92 -4.85 -26.03
N ALA A 348 -1.26 -5.79 -26.89
CA ALA A 348 -0.77 -5.84 -28.26
C ALA A 348 -1.50 -4.79 -29.09
N ILE A 349 -0.93 -3.59 -29.17
CA ILE A 349 -1.55 -2.49 -29.93
C ILE A 349 -1.12 -2.58 -31.39
N ASN A 350 -1.89 -3.28 -32.20
CA ASN A 350 -1.67 -3.44 -33.64
C ASN A 350 -2.56 -2.46 -34.44
N GLY A 351 -1.93 -1.43 -35.00
CA GLY A 351 -2.66 -0.43 -35.80
C GLY A 351 -3.63 0.43 -34.97
N ASN A 352 -4.83 0.64 -35.50
CA ASN A 352 -5.91 1.44 -34.88
C ASN A 352 -7.06 0.56 -34.38
N ARG A 353 -6.85 -0.73 -34.17
CA ARG A 353 -7.89 -1.64 -33.69
C ARG A 353 -7.80 -1.74 -32.17
N LEU A 354 -8.94 -1.67 -31.50
CA LEU A 354 -9.09 -1.99 -30.09
C LEU A 354 -8.89 -3.51 -29.92
N ASP A 355 -7.73 -3.92 -29.42
CA ASP A 355 -7.45 -5.30 -29.06
C ASP A 355 -7.52 -5.42 -27.53
N ILE A 356 -8.76 -5.41 -27.04
CA ILE A 356 -9.08 -5.50 -25.60
C ILE A 356 -9.73 -6.86 -25.36
N GLU A 357 -9.42 -7.48 -24.23
CA GLU A 357 -10.03 -8.73 -23.82
C GLU A 357 -11.56 -8.57 -23.69
N ARG A 358 -12.28 -9.60 -24.09
CA ARG A 358 -13.75 -9.61 -24.09
C ARG A 358 -14.35 -9.28 -22.72
N ASP A 359 -13.73 -9.81 -21.66
CA ASP A 359 -14.22 -9.63 -20.30
C ASP A 359 -14.00 -8.19 -19.81
N ASP A 360 -12.88 -7.56 -20.19
CA ASP A 360 -12.62 -6.14 -19.89
C ASP A 360 -13.64 -5.24 -20.61
N ILE A 361 -14.02 -5.59 -21.87
CA ILE A 361 -15.07 -4.87 -22.59
C ILE A 361 -16.43 -5.01 -21.88
N HIS A 362 -16.80 -6.22 -21.46
CA HIS A 362 -18.06 -6.44 -20.75
C HIS A 362 -18.10 -5.72 -19.41
N GLN A 363 -16.98 -5.68 -18.69
CA GLN A 363 -16.85 -4.98 -17.42
C GLN A 363 -17.09 -3.47 -17.59
N ILE A 364 -16.39 -2.84 -18.53
CA ILE A 364 -16.54 -1.39 -18.76
C ILE A 364 -17.93 -1.04 -19.27
N MET A 365 -18.53 -1.87 -20.13
CA MET A 365 -19.90 -1.66 -20.60
C MET A 365 -20.93 -1.74 -19.47
N ALA A 366 -20.76 -2.65 -18.52
CA ALA A 366 -21.62 -2.74 -17.34
C ALA A 366 -21.51 -1.47 -16.47
N TYR A 367 -20.31 -0.93 -16.33
CA TYR A 367 -20.09 0.34 -15.61
C TYR A 367 -20.72 1.52 -16.35
N MET A 368 -20.51 1.64 -17.67
CA MET A 368 -21.14 2.67 -18.51
C MET A 368 -22.66 2.63 -18.37
N TYR A 369 -23.23 1.43 -18.46
CA TYR A 369 -24.67 1.23 -18.31
C TYR A 369 -25.18 1.74 -16.97
N ARG A 370 -24.54 1.31 -15.88
CA ARG A 370 -24.99 1.61 -14.52
C ARG A 370 -24.81 3.08 -14.15
N LEU A 371 -23.71 3.70 -14.59
CA LEU A 371 -23.40 5.12 -14.34
C LEU A 371 -24.05 6.06 -15.36
N LYS A 372 -24.72 5.53 -16.38
CA LYS A 372 -25.27 6.29 -17.53
C LYS A 372 -24.20 7.11 -18.26
N ALA A 373 -22.96 6.60 -18.28
CA ALA A 373 -21.86 7.23 -18.99
C ALA A 373 -21.90 6.87 -20.47
N SER A 374 -21.73 7.86 -21.35
CA SER A 374 -21.65 7.61 -22.80
C SER A 374 -20.26 7.20 -23.26
N LYS A 375 -19.22 7.49 -22.45
CA LYS A 375 -17.82 7.18 -22.76
C LYS A 375 -17.26 6.17 -21.77
N GLY A 376 -16.65 5.11 -22.29
CA GLY A 376 -15.88 4.15 -21.50
C GLY A 376 -14.43 4.14 -21.94
N GLY A 377 -13.51 3.87 -21.00
CA GLY A 377 -12.09 3.80 -21.34
C GLY A 377 -11.33 2.81 -20.50
N ILE A 378 -10.30 2.20 -21.11
CA ILE A 378 -9.29 1.42 -20.42
C ILE A 378 -8.00 2.19 -20.46
N VAL A 379 -7.36 2.37 -19.29
CA VAL A 379 -6.08 3.05 -19.15
C VAL A 379 -5.00 2.01 -18.82
N CYS A 380 -3.98 1.92 -19.67
CA CYS A 380 -2.89 0.94 -19.49
C CYS A 380 -1.51 1.57 -19.75
N PRO A 381 -0.44 1.01 -19.15
CA PRO A 381 0.93 1.38 -19.54
C PRO A 381 1.25 0.82 -20.93
N TYR A 382 2.10 1.52 -21.66
CA TYR A 382 2.44 1.17 -23.05
C TYR A 382 3.95 1.23 -23.30
N ASP A 383 4.47 0.24 -24.01
CA ASP A 383 5.88 0.11 -24.36
C ASP A 383 6.32 0.99 -25.55
N GLY A 384 5.48 1.87 -26.06
CA GLY A 384 5.80 2.74 -27.20
C GLY A 384 6.47 4.05 -26.79
N GLU A 385 6.94 4.81 -27.77
CA GLU A 385 7.63 6.07 -27.53
C GLU A 385 6.68 7.23 -27.18
N LYS A 386 5.44 7.16 -27.63
CA LYS A 386 4.39 8.18 -27.41
C LYS A 386 3.08 7.53 -27.02
N ASN A 387 2.26 8.26 -26.31
CA ASN A 387 0.92 7.84 -25.96
C ASN A 387 0.15 7.40 -27.20
N LYS A 388 -0.71 6.41 -27.01
CA LYS A 388 -1.61 5.97 -28.06
C LYS A 388 -3.03 5.94 -27.55
N ILE A 389 -3.91 6.57 -28.31
CA ILE A 389 -5.35 6.60 -28.03
C ILE A 389 -6.06 5.98 -29.21
N ILE A 390 -6.89 4.96 -28.91
CA ILE A 390 -7.69 4.28 -29.92
C ILE A 390 -9.13 4.31 -29.44
N SER A 391 -10.00 4.94 -30.21
CA SER A 391 -11.41 5.06 -29.88
C SER A 391 -12.26 4.38 -30.95
N GLN A 392 -13.30 3.68 -30.53
CA GLN A 392 -14.29 3.09 -31.39
C GLN A 392 -15.71 3.47 -30.91
N ASN A 393 -16.54 3.91 -31.83
CA ASN A 393 -17.94 4.17 -31.54
C ASN A 393 -18.68 2.83 -31.36
N MET A 394 -19.56 2.80 -30.40
CA MET A 394 -20.52 1.69 -30.25
C MET A 394 -21.51 1.64 -31.42
N HIS A 395 -22.19 0.51 -31.57
CA HIS A 395 -23.19 0.38 -32.63
C HIS A 395 -24.25 1.50 -32.52
N LYS A 396 -24.66 2.05 -33.64
CA LYS A 396 -25.58 3.20 -33.73
C LYS A 396 -26.91 3.03 -32.99
N ASP A 397 -27.36 1.78 -32.80
CA ASP A 397 -28.58 1.46 -32.05
C ASP A 397 -28.34 1.32 -30.54
N SER A 398 -27.08 1.50 -30.08
CA SER A 398 -26.71 1.54 -28.65
C SER A 398 -26.85 2.96 -28.12
N TYR A 399 -27.32 3.10 -26.89
CA TYR A 399 -27.25 4.38 -26.16
C TYR A 399 -25.85 4.68 -25.61
N LEU A 400 -24.93 3.70 -25.61
CA LEU A 400 -23.52 3.89 -25.29
C LEU A 400 -22.82 4.55 -26.49
N GLY A 401 -21.99 5.56 -26.23
CA GLY A 401 -21.34 6.35 -27.27
C GLY A 401 -20.06 5.72 -27.81
N SER A 402 -19.01 5.65 -26.99
CA SER A 402 -17.70 5.16 -27.44
C SER A 402 -16.93 4.41 -26.35
N LEU A 403 -16.05 3.52 -26.81
CA LEU A 403 -15.05 2.85 -25.98
C LEU A 403 -13.66 3.23 -26.46
N SER A 404 -12.79 3.63 -25.53
CA SER A 404 -11.44 4.08 -25.84
C SER A 404 -10.38 3.31 -25.06
N LEU A 405 -9.23 3.11 -25.68
CA LEU A 405 -8.02 2.65 -25.04
C LEU A 405 -7.07 3.83 -24.92
N TYR A 406 -6.68 4.15 -23.70
CA TYR A 406 -5.71 5.18 -23.35
C TYR A 406 -4.41 4.50 -22.93
N ALA A 407 -3.44 4.43 -23.81
CA ALA A 407 -2.16 3.79 -23.59
C ALA A 407 -1.10 4.85 -23.25
N LEU A 408 -0.69 4.90 -21.97
CA LEU A 408 0.34 5.81 -21.47
C LEU A 408 1.72 5.26 -21.81
N ALA A 409 2.48 5.97 -22.63
CA ALA A 409 3.84 5.57 -23.02
C ALA A 409 4.80 5.70 -21.83
N ILE A 410 5.50 4.60 -21.54
CA ILE A 410 6.52 4.52 -20.48
C ILE A 410 7.90 4.64 -21.12
N PRO A 411 8.69 5.69 -20.80
CA PRO A 411 10.01 5.89 -21.39
C PRO A 411 10.99 4.77 -20.99
N LYS A 412 11.60 4.09 -21.96
CA LYS A 412 12.54 2.96 -21.71
C LYS A 412 14.00 3.28 -21.93
N ASN A 413 14.30 4.25 -22.81
CA ASN A 413 15.67 4.51 -23.28
C ASN A 413 16.33 5.66 -22.51
N CYS A 414 16.02 5.81 -21.22
CA CYS A 414 16.61 6.82 -20.36
C CYS A 414 17.79 6.23 -19.59
N SER A 415 18.92 6.95 -19.56
CA SER A 415 20.08 6.59 -18.74
C SER A 415 20.05 7.27 -17.37
N LEU A 416 19.32 8.37 -17.25
CA LEU A 416 19.14 9.15 -16.02
C LEU A 416 17.66 9.21 -15.67
N TYR A 417 17.39 9.20 -14.39
CA TYR A 417 16.01 9.31 -13.90
C TYR A 417 15.39 10.67 -14.21
N GLU A 418 16.16 11.75 -14.16
CA GLU A 418 15.68 13.08 -14.50
C GLU A 418 15.12 13.15 -15.93
N ASP A 419 15.76 12.45 -16.88
CA ASP A 419 15.28 12.39 -18.26
C ASP A 419 14.01 11.53 -18.36
N PHE A 420 13.96 10.42 -17.64
CA PHE A 420 12.74 9.62 -17.51
C PHE A 420 11.59 10.46 -16.96
N THR A 421 11.81 11.21 -15.87
CA THR A 421 10.78 12.02 -15.23
C THR A 421 10.25 13.12 -16.16
N LYS A 422 11.10 13.79 -16.93
CA LYS A 422 10.66 14.80 -17.89
C LYS A 422 9.75 14.22 -18.97
N LEU A 423 10.12 13.05 -19.52
CA LEU A 423 9.37 12.40 -20.58
C LEU A 423 8.03 11.84 -20.08
N ILE A 424 8.02 11.20 -18.91
CA ILE A 424 6.77 10.63 -18.37
C ILE A 424 5.78 11.73 -18.00
N VAL A 425 6.22 12.86 -17.42
CA VAL A 425 5.37 14.01 -17.11
C VAL A 425 4.75 14.61 -18.38
N GLU A 426 5.49 14.68 -19.47
CA GLU A 426 4.94 15.12 -20.77
C GLU A 426 3.87 14.15 -21.29
N ASN A 427 4.10 12.84 -21.17
CA ASN A 427 3.14 11.81 -21.55
C ASN A 427 1.89 11.88 -20.65
N GLU A 428 2.04 12.06 -19.33
CA GLU A 428 0.93 12.28 -18.39
C GLU A 428 0.08 13.48 -18.82
N ARG A 429 0.71 14.61 -19.10
CA ARG A 429 0.03 15.84 -19.52
C ARG A 429 -0.82 15.59 -20.78
N THR A 430 -0.21 14.99 -21.80
CA THR A 430 -0.91 14.66 -23.05
C THR A 430 -2.10 13.72 -22.82
N LEU A 431 -1.92 12.70 -21.95
CA LEU A 431 -3.02 11.79 -21.60
C LEU A 431 -4.18 12.52 -20.91
N LEU A 432 -3.86 13.42 -19.97
CA LEU A 432 -4.85 14.17 -19.20
C LEU A 432 -5.61 15.21 -20.05
N GLU A 433 -5.00 15.77 -21.09
CA GLU A 433 -5.65 16.65 -22.07
C GLU A 433 -6.73 15.89 -22.87
N GLU A 434 -6.47 14.64 -23.21
CA GLU A 434 -7.45 13.78 -23.95
C GLU A 434 -8.60 13.27 -23.07
N LEU A 435 -8.40 13.24 -21.75
CA LEU A 435 -9.41 12.82 -20.76
C LEU A 435 -10.23 14.01 -20.21
N SER A 436 -9.97 15.21 -20.68
CA SER A 436 -10.58 16.46 -20.16
C SER A 436 -11.93 16.79 -20.75
#